data_ea925a6305b46046058c463871a19d4f
#
_entry.id   ea925a6305b46046058c463871a19d4f
#
_cell.length_a   1.000
_cell.length_b   1.000
_cell.length_c   1.000
_cell.angle_alpha   90.00
_cell.angle_beta   90.00
_cell.angle_gamma   90.00
#
_symmetry.space_group_name_H-M   'P 1'
#
loop_
_entity.id
_entity.type
_entity.pdbx_description
1 polymer ?
#
loop_
_entity_poly.entity_id
_entity_poly.type
_entity_poly.pdbx_seq_one_letter_code
_entity_poly.pdbx_strand_id
1 'polypeptide(L)'
;MPVAHLNGIDVNYELRGSGPRLLVCNGSGASIAGSGPMIDRLAGEFEVLIHDQRCLGRTTVPATQPSMADYAADALALLDHVGWPVTCLFGISFGGMVAQEIAVTAPERIERLALLCTSPGGAGGSSYPLHELPSLPAEEQDRIRLHITDTRYTPEFLAAHPFDQRLVDFAAAARALPKTDEQRRGELMQLEARRHHDVWDRLPLITCPTLVACGEFDALAPPANSEAIASRVAGSDLRRYQGGHAFVWQDRQAWPDIVGFLSS
;
A
#
# COMPACT_ATOMS: atom_id res chain seq x y z
N MET A 1 20.78 -6.61 -1.04
CA MET A 1 19.42 -7.10 -1.24
C MET A 1 19.42 -7.97 -2.49
N PRO A 2 18.80 -9.13 -2.46
CA PRO A 2 18.70 -10.01 -3.62
C PRO A 2 17.85 -9.40 -4.74
N VAL A 3 18.09 -9.88 -5.97
CA VAL A 3 17.34 -9.48 -7.17
C VAL A 3 16.87 -10.75 -7.86
N ALA A 4 15.61 -10.78 -8.27
CA ALA A 4 15.02 -11.85 -9.07
C ALA A 4 14.67 -11.33 -10.48
N HIS A 5 14.98 -12.09 -11.52
CA HIS A 5 14.55 -11.76 -12.87
C HIS A 5 13.19 -12.40 -13.14
N LEU A 6 12.12 -11.59 -13.15
CA LEU A 6 10.73 -12.03 -13.24
C LEU A 6 9.97 -11.18 -14.26
N ASN A 7 9.14 -11.78 -15.08
CA ASN A 7 8.29 -11.08 -16.05
C ASN A 7 9.03 -10.05 -16.92
N GLY A 8 10.30 -10.34 -17.26
CA GLY A 8 11.14 -9.48 -18.09
C GLY A 8 11.72 -8.25 -17.38
N ILE A 9 11.67 -8.20 -16.05
CA ILE A 9 12.27 -7.13 -15.23
C ILE A 9 13.09 -7.71 -14.09
N ASP A 10 14.04 -6.93 -13.58
CA ASP A 10 14.77 -7.24 -12.36
C ASP A 10 14.05 -6.67 -11.14
N VAL A 11 13.59 -7.55 -10.26
CA VAL A 11 12.83 -7.21 -9.06
C VAL A 11 13.74 -7.28 -7.84
N ASN A 12 13.95 -6.14 -7.18
CA ASN A 12 14.66 -6.06 -5.91
C ASN A 12 13.74 -6.46 -4.76
N TYR A 13 14.17 -7.41 -3.92
CA TYR A 13 13.36 -7.87 -2.80
C TYR A 13 14.18 -8.11 -1.54
N GLU A 14 13.52 -8.33 -0.43
CA GLU A 14 14.11 -8.68 0.86
C GLU A 14 13.24 -9.72 1.57
N LEU A 15 13.91 -10.67 2.24
CA LEU A 15 13.32 -11.57 3.23
C LEU A 15 13.86 -11.17 4.59
N ARG A 16 12.97 -10.96 5.58
CA ARG A 16 13.35 -10.55 6.92
C ARG A 16 12.43 -11.16 7.98
N GLY A 17 13.01 -11.52 9.13
CA GLY A 17 12.27 -12.12 10.24
C GLY A 17 12.12 -13.63 10.11
N SER A 18 11.23 -14.20 10.90
CA SER A 18 10.87 -15.62 10.90
C SER A 18 9.46 -15.79 11.46
N GLY A 19 8.78 -16.88 11.08
CA GLY A 19 7.41 -17.14 11.50
C GLY A 19 6.48 -17.42 10.32
N PRO A 20 5.18 -17.14 10.42
CA PRO A 20 4.25 -17.23 9.32
C PRO A 20 4.68 -16.34 8.15
N ARG A 21 4.47 -16.81 6.92
CA ARG A 21 4.86 -16.09 5.70
C ARG A 21 3.95 -14.89 5.45
N LEU A 22 4.54 -13.73 5.19
CA LEU A 22 3.82 -12.50 4.94
C LEU A 22 4.40 -11.76 3.72
N LEU A 23 3.63 -11.68 2.63
CA LEU A 23 3.95 -10.80 1.51
C LEU A 23 3.46 -9.38 1.83
N VAL A 24 4.33 -8.39 1.66
CA VAL A 24 4.01 -6.97 1.87
C VAL A 24 4.00 -6.22 0.54
N CYS A 25 2.86 -5.65 0.21
CA CYS A 25 2.67 -4.72 -0.90
C CYS A 25 2.61 -3.28 -0.35
N ASN A 26 3.57 -2.46 -0.74
CA ASN A 26 3.79 -1.12 -0.19
C ASN A 26 2.98 -0.02 -0.90
N GLY A 27 2.86 1.15 -0.28
CA GLY A 27 2.12 2.31 -0.82
C GLY A 27 2.80 2.97 -2.03
N SER A 28 2.12 3.97 -2.61
CA SER A 28 2.62 4.73 -3.77
C SER A 28 3.98 5.38 -3.48
N GLY A 29 4.92 5.22 -4.40
CA GLY A 29 6.26 5.82 -4.32
C GLY A 29 7.16 5.22 -3.24
N ALA A 30 6.68 4.23 -2.47
CA ALA A 30 7.45 3.63 -1.40
C ALA A 30 8.41 2.54 -1.91
N SER A 31 9.58 2.47 -1.29
CA SER A 31 10.59 1.44 -1.55
C SER A 31 10.99 0.75 -0.25
N ILE A 32 11.67 -0.38 -0.34
CA ILE A 32 12.21 -1.10 0.83
C ILE A 32 13.05 -0.16 1.70
N ALA A 33 13.89 0.66 1.08
CA ALA A 33 14.77 1.59 1.79
C ALA A 33 14.03 2.60 2.68
N GLY A 34 12.82 3.03 2.29
CA GLY A 34 11.98 3.96 3.05
C GLY A 34 11.03 3.29 4.05
N SER A 35 10.96 1.96 4.09
CA SER A 35 9.93 1.20 4.83
C SER A 35 10.44 0.50 6.08
N GLY A 36 11.68 0.78 6.51
CA GLY A 36 12.35 0.12 7.63
C GLY A 36 11.47 -0.05 8.87
N PRO A 37 10.89 1.02 9.45
CA PRO A 37 10.08 0.91 10.67
C PRO A 37 8.87 -0.02 10.55
N MET A 38 8.22 -0.07 9.38
CA MET A 38 7.10 -0.99 9.12
C MET A 38 7.60 -2.43 8.99
N ILE A 39 8.68 -2.63 8.21
CA ILE A 39 9.27 -3.95 8.00
C ILE A 39 9.77 -4.53 9.33
N ASP A 40 10.48 -3.74 10.14
CA ASP A 40 11.01 -4.19 11.44
C ASP A 40 9.89 -4.63 12.39
N ARG A 41 8.76 -3.92 12.38
CA ARG A 41 7.60 -4.29 13.19
C ARG A 41 6.98 -5.61 12.73
N LEU A 42 6.78 -5.79 11.43
CA LEU A 42 6.20 -7.01 10.88
C LEU A 42 7.17 -8.20 10.99
N ALA A 43 8.47 -7.98 10.80
CA ALA A 43 9.49 -9.02 10.91
C ALA A 43 9.72 -9.53 12.34
N GLY A 44 9.17 -8.85 13.35
CA GLY A 44 9.11 -9.33 14.73
C GLY A 44 8.19 -10.54 14.91
N GLU A 45 7.21 -10.72 14.02
CA GLU A 45 6.16 -11.75 14.13
C GLU A 45 6.09 -12.67 12.89
N PHE A 46 6.62 -12.22 11.74
CA PHE A 46 6.47 -12.88 10.44
C PHE A 46 7.81 -13.08 9.73
N GLU A 47 7.87 -14.10 8.87
CA GLU A 47 8.83 -14.12 7.77
C GLU A 47 8.28 -13.21 6.66
N VAL A 48 8.81 -11.99 6.58
CA VAL A 48 8.34 -10.92 5.69
C VAL A 48 9.06 -11.01 4.35
N LEU A 49 8.30 -11.14 3.26
CA LEU A 49 8.75 -10.90 1.90
C LEU A 49 8.25 -9.53 1.44
N ILE A 50 9.16 -8.63 1.16
CA ILE A 50 8.85 -7.31 0.60
C ILE A 50 9.69 -7.07 -0.64
N HIS A 51 9.15 -6.34 -1.61
CA HIS A 51 9.86 -5.98 -2.83
C HIS A 51 9.67 -4.50 -3.18
N ASP A 52 10.64 -3.93 -3.85
CA ASP A 52 10.40 -2.70 -4.58
C ASP A 52 9.49 -3.05 -5.75
N GLN A 53 8.25 -2.55 -5.73
CA GLN A 53 7.31 -2.81 -6.81
C GLN A 53 7.87 -2.26 -8.13
N ARG A 54 7.49 -2.85 -9.28
CA ARG A 54 7.95 -2.35 -10.59
C ARG A 54 7.86 -0.84 -10.67
N CYS A 55 8.77 -0.20 -11.37
CA CYS A 55 8.91 1.25 -11.48
C CYS A 55 9.52 1.95 -10.25
N LEU A 56 9.74 1.27 -9.11
CA LEU A 56 10.19 1.92 -7.88
C LEU A 56 11.50 1.35 -7.34
N GLY A 57 12.13 2.13 -6.47
CA GLY A 57 13.32 1.73 -5.72
C GLY A 57 14.48 1.27 -6.63
N ARG A 58 14.85 -0.01 -6.49
CA ARG A 58 15.91 -0.67 -7.29
C ARG A 58 15.34 -1.67 -8.31
N THR A 59 14.02 -1.77 -8.42
CA THR A 59 13.36 -2.58 -9.42
C THR A 59 13.28 -1.83 -10.74
N THR A 60 13.40 -2.56 -11.84
CA THR A 60 13.39 -2.01 -13.21
C THR A 60 12.18 -1.11 -13.47
N VAL A 61 12.44 0.00 -14.14
CA VAL A 61 11.41 0.85 -14.75
C VAL A 61 11.23 0.41 -16.20
N PRO A 62 10.14 -0.29 -16.55
CA PRO A 62 9.96 -0.84 -17.90
C PRO A 62 9.79 0.27 -18.95
N ALA A 63 9.95 -0.07 -20.23
CA ALA A 63 9.72 0.86 -21.33
C ALA A 63 8.22 1.12 -21.57
N THR A 64 7.36 0.13 -21.28
CA THR A 64 5.91 0.17 -21.49
C THR A 64 5.18 0.49 -20.20
N GLN A 65 4.05 1.19 -20.30
CA GLN A 65 3.18 1.48 -19.17
C GLN A 65 2.65 0.19 -18.55
N PRO A 66 2.90 -0.08 -17.23
CA PRO A 66 2.35 -1.25 -16.56
C PRO A 66 0.87 -1.03 -16.19
N SER A 67 0.13 -2.13 -16.14
CA SER A 67 -1.22 -2.23 -15.57
C SER A 67 -1.17 -2.71 -14.10
N MET A 68 -2.29 -2.62 -13.38
CA MET A 68 -2.39 -3.20 -12.03
C MET A 68 -2.18 -4.72 -12.04
N ALA A 69 -2.60 -5.42 -13.10
CA ALA A 69 -2.36 -6.85 -13.27
C ALA A 69 -0.86 -7.19 -13.37
N ASP A 70 -0.04 -6.30 -13.95
CA ASP A 70 1.41 -6.52 -14.01
C ASP A 70 2.06 -6.46 -12.62
N TYR A 71 1.60 -5.56 -11.74
CA TYR A 71 2.08 -5.52 -10.34
C TYR A 71 1.71 -6.79 -9.58
N ALA A 72 0.49 -7.29 -9.77
CA ALA A 72 0.05 -8.55 -9.17
C ALA A 72 0.84 -9.76 -9.71
N ALA A 73 1.06 -9.80 -11.01
CA ALA A 73 1.84 -10.88 -11.65
C ALA A 73 3.28 -10.92 -11.15
N ASP A 74 3.93 -9.77 -10.91
CA ASP A 74 5.28 -9.73 -10.33
C ASP A 74 5.31 -10.28 -8.90
N ALA A 75 4.34 -9.91 -8.09
CA ALA A 75 4.24 -10.38 -6.72
C ALA A 75 4.01 -11.91 -6.67
N LEU A 76 3.14 -12.44 -7.53
CA LEU A 76 2.90 -13.89 -7.65
C LEU A 76 4.15 -14.63 -8.15
N ALA A 77 4.82 -14.11 -9.18
CA ALA A 77 6.07 -14.69 -9.66
C ALA A 77 7.18 -14.65 -8.61
N LEU A 78 7.21 -13.61 -7.76
CA LEU A 78 8.15 -13.53 -6.66
C LEU A 78 7.85 -14.58 -5.57
N LEU A 79 6.58 -14.84 -5.25
CA LEU A 79 6.20 -15.95 -4.36
C LEU A 79 6.68 -17.30 -4.91
N ASP A 80 6.55 -17.54 -6.21
CA ASP A 80 7.04 -18.75 -6.86
C ASP A 80 8.56 -18.84 -6.80
N HIS A 81 9.26 -17.72 -7.03
CA HIS A 81 10.72 -17.65 -6.96
C HIS A 81 11.27 -18.00 -5.58
N VAL A 82 10.60 -17.56 -4.50
CA VAL A 82 11.03 -17.88 -3.12
C VAL A 82 10.42 -19.20 -2.59
N GLY A 83 9.65 -19.91 -3.40
CA GLY A 83 9.04 -21.21 -3.04
C GLY A 83 7.91 -21.08 -2.01
N TRP A 84 7.13 -20.01 -2.05
CA TRP A 84 5.99 -19.80 -1.17
C TRP A 84 4.68 -20.12 -1.89
N PRO A 85 4.10 -21.32 -1.72
CA PRO A 85 2.83 -21.67 -2.37
C PRO A 85 1.65 -20.89 -1.82
N VAL A 86 1.66 -20.56 -0.52
CA VAL A 86 0.62 -19.81 0.19
C VAL A 86 1.29 -18.83 1.16
N THR A 87 0.66 -17.67 1.38
CA THR A 87 1.15 -16.62 2.27
C THR A 87 0.00 -15.77 2.82
N CYS A 88 0.20 -15.14 3.98
CA CYS A 88 -0.59 -13.98 4.36
C CYS A 88 -0.19 -12.79 3.47
N LEU A 89 -1.13 -11.87 3.22
CA LEU A 89 -0.92 -10.72 2.35
C LEU A 89 -1.29 -9.43 3.07
N PHE A 90 -0.36 -8.50 3.11
CA PHE A 90 -0.54 -7.15 3.65
C PHE A 90 -0.40 -6.14 2.53
N GLY A 91 -1.43 -5.34 2.32
CA GLY A 91 -1.42 -4.26 1.33
C GLY A 91 -1.83 -2.92 1.92
N ILE A 92 -0.97 -1.91 1.78
CA ILE A 92 -1.25 -0.55 2.26
C ILE A 92 -1.39 0.42 1.09
N SER A 93 -2.46 1.21 1.05
CA SER A 93 -2.71 2.25 0.04
C SER A 93 -2.67 1.66 -1.38
N PHE A 94 -1.76 2.11 -2.26
CA PHE A 94 -1.53 1.49 -3.57
C PHE A 94 -1.23 -0.02 -3.46
N GLY A 95 -0.43 -0.41 -2.47
CA GLY A 95 -0.18 -1.83 -2.20
C GLY A 95 -1.44 -2.62 -1.84
N GLY A 96 -2.44 -1.95 -1.27
CA GLY A 96 -3.76 -2.54 -1.05
C GLY A 96 -4.54 -2.77 -2.35
N MET A 97 -4.36 -1.91 -3.37
CA MET A 97 -4.90 -2.14 -4.71
C MET A 97 -4.22 -3.34 -5.38
N VAL A 98 -2.89 -3.45 -5.27
CA VAL A 98 -2.11 -4.61 -5.76
C VAL A 98 -2.54 -5.88 -5.03
N ALA A 99 -2.70 -5.82 -3.70
CA ALA A 99 -3.13 -6.96 -2.90
C ALA A 99 -4.55 -7.45 -3.27
N GLN A 100 -5.47 -6.54 -3.57
CA GLN A 100 -6.79 -6.88 -4.11
C GLN A 100 -6.65 -7.59 -5.46
N GLU A 101 -5.82 -7.06 -6.38
CA GLU A 101 -5.58 -7.67 -7.68
C GLU A 101 -4.99 -9.09 -7.55
N ILE A 102 -4.04 -9.30 -6.63
CA ILE A 102 -3.49 -10.63 -6.31
C ILE A 102 -4.59 -11.56 -5.81
N ALA A 103 -5.38 -11.11 -4.82
CA ALA A 103 -6.37 -11.94 -4.16
C ALA A 103 -7.56 -12.33 -5.05
N VAL A 104 -7.93 -11.49 -6.03
CA VAL A 104 -8.98 -11.84 -7.00
C VAL A 104 -8.45 -12.69 -8.16
N THR A 105 -7.13 -12.70 -8.41
CA THR A 105 -6.50 -13.44 -9.50
C THR A 105 -6.06 -14.84 -9.07
N ALA A 106 -5.56 -14.98 -7.85
CA ALA A 106 -5.04 -16.22 -7.28
C ALA A 106 -5.48 -16.38 -5.80
N PRO A 107 -6.80 -16.49 -5.54
CA PRO A 107 -7.33 -16.54 -4.18
C PRO A 107 -6.78 -17.70 -3.34
N GLU A 108 -6.45 -18.82 -3.97
CA GLU A 108 -5.85 -20.00 -3.33
C GLU A 108 -4.42 -19.78 -2.81
N ARG A 109 -3.76 -18.70 -3.23
CA ARG A 109 -2.41 -18.34 -2.80
C ARG A 109 -2.41 -17.53 -1.49
N ILE A 110 -3.58 -17.05 -1.03
CA ILE A 110 -3.71 -16.12 0.08
C ILE A 110 -4.44 -16.78 1.25
N GLU A 111 -3.72 -16.93 2.36
CA GLU A 111 -4.25 -17.49 3.60
C GLU A 111 -5.07 -16.45 4.39
N ARG A 112 -4.57 -15.23 4.50
CA ARG A 112 -5.22 -14.07 5.14
C ARG A 112 -4.83 -12.79 4.42
N LEU A 113 -5.75 -11.84 4.36
CA LEU A 113 -5.57 -10.58 3.66
C LEU A 113 -5.81 -9.39 4.59
N ALA A 114 -4.86 -8.47 4.69
CA ALA A 114 -5.06 -7.17 5.34
C ALA A 114 -4.96 -6.04 4.30
N LEU A 115 -6.05 -5.30 4.13
CA LEU A 115 -6.19 -4.15 3.23
C LEU A 115 -6.29 -2.86 4.02
N LEU A 116 -5.30 -1.99 3.92
CA LEU A 116 -5.19 -0.78 4.72
C LEU A 116 -5.29 0.47 3.84
N CYS A 117 -6.17 1.41 4.22
CA CYS A 117 -6.35 2.74 3.58
C CYS A 117 -6.28 2.68 2.05
N THR A 118 -7.09 1.81 1.45
CA THR A 118 -7.07 1.52 0.00
C THR A 118 -8.46 1.70 -0.63
N SER A 119 -8.54 1.48 -1.93
CA SER A 119 -9.77 1.69 -2.72
C SER A 119 -9.99 0.53 -3.67
N PRO A 120 -11.24 0.17 -3.97
CA PRO A 120 -11.55 -0.92 -4.91
C PRO A 120 -11.57 -0.47 -6.37
N GLY A 121 -11.64 0.84 -6.62
CA GLY A 121 -11.90 1.37 -7.97
C GLY A 121 -13.33 1.20 -8.44
N GLY A 122 -13.59 1.52 -9.71
CA GLY A 122 -14.88 1.37 -10.35
C GLY A 122 -16.03 1.99 -9.58
N ALA A 123 -17.16 1.29 -9.49
CA ALA A 123 -18.34 1.76 -8.77
C ALA A 123 -18.18 1.76 -7.24
N GLY A 124 -17.13 1.11 -6.71
CA GLY A 124 -16.81 1.09 -5.28
C GLY A 124 -16.06 2.33 -4.78
N GLY A 125 -15.68 3.22 -5.67
CA GLY A 125 -14.99 4.47 -5.37
C GLY A 125 -13.48 4.39 -5.52
N SER A 126 -12.91 5.51 -5.94
CA SER A 126 -11.48 5.70 -6.16
C SER A 126 -10.85 6.52 -5.05
N SER A 127 -9.56 6.38 -4.85
CA SER A 127 -8.79 7.28 -4.00
C SER A 127 -8.48 8.59 -4.75
N TYR A 128 -8.08 9.63 -3.99
CA TYR A 128 -7.73 10.94 -4.53
C TYR A 128 -6.79 10.82 -5.75
N PRO A 129 -7.03 11.58 -6.84
CA PRO A 129 -6.28 11.48 -8.10
C PRO A 129 -4.87 12.07 -8.00
N LEU A 130 -3.96 11.38 -7.31
CA LEU A 130 -2.57 11.83 -7.11
C LEU A 130 -1.82 12.14 -8.40
N HIS A 131 -2.23 11.56 -9.54
CA HIS A 131 -1.66 11.81 -10.86
C HIS A 131 -1.90 13.23 -11.37
N GLU A 132 -2.86 13.95 -10.80
CA GLU A 132 -3.15 15.36 -11.16
C GLU A 132 -2.27 16.35 -10.40
N LEU A 133 -1.75 15.97 -9.23
CA LEU A 133 -0.97 16.87 -8.39
C LEU A 133 0.28 17.46 -9.08
N PRO A 134 1.05 16.72 -9.88
CA PRO A 134 2.24 17.29 -10.54
C PRO A 134 1.96 18.48 -11.48
N SER A 135 0.71 18.67 -11.91
CA SER A 135 0.30 19.81 -12.75
C SER A 135 0.05 21.10 -11.96
N LEU A 136 -0.03 21.02 -10.63
CA LEU A 136 -0.32 22.14 -9.75
C LEU A 136 0.96 22.84 -9.26
N PRO A 137 0.88 24.13 -8.83
CA PRO A 137 1.97 24.80 -8.14
C PRO A 137 2.41 24.03 -6.87
N ALA A 138 3.69 24.05 -6.54
CA ALA A 138 4.26 23.28 -5.42
C ALA A 138 3.55 23.53 -4.08
N GLU A 139 3.28 24.81 -3.77
CA GLU A 139 2.57 25.21 -2.55
C GLU A 139 1.16 24.60 -2.48
N GLU A 140 0.47 24.56 -3.60
CA GLU A 140 -0.87 23.97 -3.68
C GLU A 140 -0.81 22.43 -3.55
N GLN A 141 0.21 21.79 -4.15
CA GLN A 141 0.45 20.36 -3.95
C GLN A 141 0.65 20.03 -2.46
N ASP A 142 1.46 20.81 -1.74
CA ASP A 142 1.76 20.57 -0.34
C ASP A 142 0.51 20.76 0.54
N ARG A 143 -0.28 21.81 0.28
CA ARG A 143 -1.56 22.04 0.98
C ARG A 143 -2.54 20.88 0.76
N ILE A 144 -2.68 20.43 -0.47
CA ILE A 144 -3.57 19.30 -0.80
C ILE A 144 -3.06 18.02 -0.12
N ARG A 145 -1.77 17.70 -0.24
CA ARG A 145 -1.18 16.50 0.37
C ARG A 145 -1.39 16.47 1.88
N LEU A 146 -1.23 17.60 2.54
CA LEU A 146 -1.48 17.71 3.96
C LEU A 146 -2.93 17.35 4.29
N HIS A 147 -3.88 17.99 3.61
CA HIS A 147 -5.32 17.79 3.82
C HIS A 147 -5.78 16.35 3.50
N ILE A 148 -5.32 15.77 2.38
CA ILE A 148 -5.74 14.42 2.02
C ILE A 148 -5.13 13.34 2.90
N THR A 149 -3.98 13.62 3.53
CA THR A 149 -3.37 12.69 4.48
C THR A 149 -4.19 12.60 5.76
N ASP A 150 -4.64 13.72 6.30
CA ASP A 150 -5.53 13.76 7.46
C ASP A 150 -6.32 15.08 7.44
N THR A 151 -7.63 15.01 7.36
CA THR A 151 -8.50 16.20 7.26
C THR A 151 -8.43 17.14 8.46
N ARG A 152 -7.88 16.68 9.59
CA ARG A 152 -7.66 17.48 10.80
C ARG A 152 -6.39 18.33 10.73
N TYR A 153 -5.49 18.05 9.78
CA TYR A 153 -4.19 18.72 9.72
C TYR A 153 -4.33 20.21 9.37
N THR A 154 -4.37 21.02 10.42
CA THR A 154 -4.19 22.46 10.37
C THR A 154 -2.92 22.85 11.12
N PRO A 155 -2.37 24.07 10.95
CA PRO A 155 -1.24 24.52 11.74
C PRO A 155 -1.45 24.38 13.25
N GLU A 156 -2.65 24.70 13.73
CA GLU A 156 -3.02 24.64 15.15
C GLU A 156 -3.10 23.17 15.63
N PHE A 157 -3.66 22.27 14.82
CA PHE A 157 -3.70 20.85 15.14
C PHE A 157 -2.29 20.28 15.24
N LEU A 158 -1.45 20.52 14.26
CA LEU A 158 -0.08 20.01 14.22
C LEU A 158 0.78 20.57 15.37
N ALA A 159 0.62 21.83 15.72
CA ALA A 159 1.28 22.42 16.89
C ALA A 159 0.88 21.74 18.21
N ALA A 160 -0.37 21.28 18.32
CA ALA A 160 -0.87 20.56 19.50
C ALA A 160 -0.54 19.06 19.48
N HIS A 161 -0.17 18.50 18.32
CA HIS A 161 0.09 17.07 18.12
C HIS A 161 1.50 16.81 17.53
N PRO A 162 2.57 16.91 18.34
CA PRO A 162 3.96 16.83 17.85
C PRO A 162 4.31 15.50 17.16
N PHE A 163 3.58 14.43 17.42
CA PHE A 163 3.78 13.17 16.71
C PHE A 163 3.30 13.26 15.27
N ASP A 164 2.13 13.83 15.03
CA ASP A 164 1.59 14.05 13.68
C ASP A 164 2.47 15.01 12.89
N GLN A 165 2.98 16.08 13.53
CA GLN A 165 3.95 16.97 12.90
C GLN A 165 5.19 16.21 12.40
N ARG A 166 5.74 15.27 13.21
CA ARG A 166 6.87 14.44 12.77
C ARG A 166 6.54 13.52 11.59
N LEU A 167 5.31 12.99 11.51
CA LEU A 167 4.87 12.20 10.34
C LEU A 167 4.84 13.08 9.08
N VAL A 168 4.34 14.31 9.20
CA VAL A 168 4.32 15.29 8.09
C VAL A 168 5.74 15.65 7.66
N ASP A 169 6.62 15.96 8.60
CA ASP A 169 8.02 16.32 8.33
C ASP A 169 8.77 15.17 7.67
N PHE A 170 8.58 13.94 8.15
CA PHE A 170 9.17 12.74 7.56
C PHE A 170 8.71 12.55 6.11
N ALA A 171 7.42 12.67 5.84
CA ALA A 171 6.87 12.52 4.49
C ALA A 171 7.38 13.64 3.56
N ALA A 172 7.49 14.88 4.05
CA ALA A 172 8.03 16.01 3.30
C ALA A 172 9.52 15.80 2.98
N ALA A 173 10.32 15.37 3.95
CA ALA A 173 11.74 15.08 3.76
C ALA A 173 11.96 13.96 2.74
N ALA A 174 11.17 12.88 2.79
CA ALA A 174 11.23 11.78 1.84
C ALA A 174 10.92 12.25 0.39
N ARG A 175 9.94 13.12 0.21
CA ARG A 175 9.62 13.71 -1.10
C ARG A 175 10.71 14.64 -1.64
N ALA A 176 11.41 15.33 -0.76
CA ALA A 176 12.47 16.28 -1.12
C ALA A 176 13.79 15.59 -1.54
N LEU A 177 13.92 14.27 -1.36
CA LEU A 177 15.10 13.54 -1.79
C LEU A 177 15.29 13.69 -3.31
N PRO A 178 16.54 13.94 -3.77
CA PRO A 178 16.85 13.99 -5.19
C PRO A 178 16.44 12.67 -5.89
N LYS A 179 15.83 12.79 -7.06
CA LYS A 179 15.41 11.66 -7.89
C LYS A 179 16.01 11.79 -9.29
N THR A 180 16.42 10.67 -9.86
CA THR A 180 16.80 10.61 -11.28
C THR A 180 15.56 10.78 -12.16
N ASP A 181 15.76 11.06 -13.45
CA ASP A 181 14.66 11.15 -14.42
C ASP A 181 13.94 9.80 -14.58
N GLU A 182 14.68 8.70 -14.48
CA GLU A 182 14.12 7.35 -14.50
C GLU A 182 13.21 7.09 -13.30
N GLN A 183 13.63 7.47 -12.10
CA GLN A 183 12.80 7.35 -10.88
C GLN A 183 11.54 8.20 -10.98
N ARG A 184 11.65 9.44 -11.48
CA ARG A 184 10.46 10.30 -11.72
C ARG A 184 9.51 9.66 -12.73
N ARG A 185 10.05 9.12 -13.82
CA ARG A 185 9.26 8.38 -14.83
C ARG A 185 8.55 7.19 -14.21
N GLY A 186 9.25 6.40 -13.40
CA GLY A 186 8.69 5.24 -12.72
C GLY A 186 7.53 5.59 -11.78
N GLU A 187 7.68 6.65 -10.98
CA GLU A 187 6.60 7.12 -10.10
C GLU A 187 5.37 7.57 -10.88
N LEU A 188 5.55 8.27 -12.01
CA LEU A 188 4.43 8.67 -12.87
C LEU A 188 3.73 7.46 -13.49
N MET A 189 4.49 6.45 -13.93
CA MET A 189 3.94 5.21 -14.45
C MET A 189 3.13 4.45 -13.37
N GLN A 190 3.59 4.44 -12.13
CA GLN A 190 2.82 3.85 -11.02
C GLN A 190 1.51 4.61 -10.76
N LEU A 191 1.55 5.94 -10.77
CA LEU A 191 0.35 6.77 -10.60
C LEU A 191 -0.66 6.57 -11.73
N GLU A 192 -0.18 6.38 -12.96
CA GLU A 192 -1.05 6.09 -14.11
C GLU A 192 -1.68 4.70 -13.99
N ALA A 193 -0.92 3.65 -13.59
CA ALA A 193 -1.49 2.34 -13.32
C ALA A 193 -2.57 2.40 -12.22
N ARG A 194 -2.30 3.14 -11.14
CA ARG A 194 -3.23 3.37 -10.04
C ARG A 194 -4.54 4.03 -10.50
N ARG A 195 -4.48 4.97 -11.43
CA ARG A 195 -5.64 5.67 -12.00
C ARG A 195 -6.66 4.71 -12.61
N HIS A 196 -6.18 3.60 -13.19
CA HIS A 196 -6.99 2.60 -13.88
C HIS A 196 -7.33 1.38 -13.01
N HIS A 197 -7.06 1.46 -11.69
CA HIS A 197 -7.42 0.36 -10.79
C HIS A 197 -8.94 0.20 -10.70
N ASP A 198 -9.40 -1.02 -10.97
CA ASP A 198 -10.79 -1.42 -10.81
C ASP A 198 -10.88 -2.94 -10.60
N VAL A 199 -11.20 -3.33 -9.38
CA VAL A 199 -11.50 -4.73 -9.01
C VAL A 199 -12.92 -4.88 -8.46
N TRP A 200 -13.75 -3.83 -8.54
CA TRP A 200 -15.04 -3.76 -7.90
C TRP A 200 -15.90 -5.01 -8.12
N ASP A 201 -16.10 -5.40 -9.38
CA ASP A 201 -16.94 -6.54 -9.71
C ASP A 201 -16.28 -7.89 -9.38
N ARG A 202 -14.95 -7.92 -9.16
CA ARG A 202 -14.17 -9.12 -8.84
C ARG A 202 -13.96 -9.32 -7.34
N LEU A 203 -14.24 -8.32 -6.48
CA LEU A 203 -14.08 -8.43 -5.02
C LEU A 203 -14.72 -9.68 -4.40
N PRO A 204 -15.91 -10.15 -4.86
CA PRO A 204 -16.50 -11.39 -4.33
C PRO A 204 -15.67 -12.67 -4.58
N LEU A 205 -14.62 -12.60 -5.41
CA LEU A 205 -13.68 -13.71 -5.62
C LEU A 205 -12.66 -13.85 -4.47
N ILE A 206 -12.54 -12.85 -3.61
CA ILE A 206 -11.72 -12.92 -2.39
C ILE A 206 -12.44 -13.82 -1.39
N THR A 207 -11.86 -14.97 -1.09
CA THR A 207 -12.47 -16.02 -0.23
C THR A 207 -11.74 -16.22 1.09
N CYS A 208 -10.52 -15.69 1.23
CA CYS A 208 -9.78 -15.78 2.48
C CYS A 208 -10.30 -14.82 3.55
N PRO A 209 -10.09 -15.09 4.84
CA PRO A 209 -10.33 -14.12 5.92
C PRO A 209 -9.66 -12.79 5.58
N THR A 210 -10.43 -11.69 5.63
CA THR A 210 -9.97 -10.38 5.19
C THR A 210 -10.24 -9.31 6.25
N LEU A 211 -9.20 -8.60 6.65
CA LEU A 211 -9.27 -7.36 7.42
C LEU A 211 -9.24 -6.18 6.46
N VAL A 212 -10.22 -5.29 6.58
CA VAL A 212 -10.23 -4.00 5.88
C VAL A 212 -10.12 -2.89 6.93
N ALA A 213 -9.09 -2.07 6.83
CA ALA A 213 -8.79 -1.07 7.85
C ALA A 213 -8.58 0.33 7.24
N CYS A 214 -9.11 1.37 7.89
CA CYS A 214 -8.95 2.75 7.45
C CYS A 214 -8.85 3.72 8.63
N GLY A 215 -8.30 4.91 8.37
CA GLY A 215 -8.35 6.04 9.28
C GLY A 215 -9.63 6.83 9.06
N GLU A 216 -10.25 7.27 10.15
CA GLU A 216 -11.50 8.04 10.17
C GLU A 216 -11.40 9.36 9.38
N PHE A 217 -10.20 9.95 9.34
CA PHE A 217 -9.93 11.26 8.77
C PHE A 217 -9.10 11.19 7.46
N ASP A 218 -9.04 10.01 6.83
CA ASP A 218 -8.36 9.80 5.56
C ASP A 218 -9.18 10.40 4.41
N ALA A 219 -8.63 11.38 3.69
CA ALA A 219 -9.24 11.91 2.48
C ALA A 219 -8.47 11.50 1.20
N LEU A 220 -7.35 10.79 1.35
CA LEU A 220 -6.66 10.16 0.21
C LEU A 220 -7.37 8.88 -0.23
N ALA A 221 -7.71 8.00 0.73
CA ALA A 221 -8.56 6.83 0.52
C ALA A 221 -9.69 6.86 1.56
N PRO A 222 -10.78 7.61 1.31
CA PRO A 222 -11.82 7.85 2.31
C PRO A 222 -12.40 6.56 2.90
N PRO A 223 -12.86 6.56 4.16
CA PRO A 223 -13.47 5.41 4.83
C PRO A 223 -14.55 4.70 3.99
N ALA A 224 -15.31 5.46 3.19
CA ALA A 224 -16.30 4.92 2.26
C ALA A 224 -15.73 3.88 1.28
N ASN A 225 -14.45 4.01 0.87
CA ASN A 225 -13.81 3.01 0.02
C ASN A 225 -13.58 1.69 0.75
N SER A 226 -13.20 1.75 2.02
CA SER A 226 -13.04 0.56 2.87
C SER A 226 -14.39 -0.10 3.16
N GLU A 227 -15.44 0.68 3.38
CA GLU A 227 -16.82 0.20 3.50
C GLU A 227 -17.30 -0.50 2.22
N ALA A 228 -16.99 0.09 1.07
CA ALA A 228 -17.31 -0.49 -0.23
C ALA A 228 -16.61 -1.85 -0.40
N ILE A 229 -15.30 -1.96 -0.11
CA ILE A 229 -14.58 -3.24 -0.14
C ILE A 229 -15.25 -4.25 0.80
N ALA A 230 -15.49 -3.88 2.05
CA ALA A 230 -16.08 -4.76 3.05
C ALA A 230 -17.49 -5.23 2.67
N SER A 231 -18.27 -4.40 1.98
CA SER A 231 -19.60 -4.77 1.50
C SER A 231 -19.61 -5.88 0.43
N ARG A 232 -18.47 -6.10 -0.23
CA ARG A 232 -18.34 -7.06 -1.34
C ARG A 232 -17.48 -8.29 -1.00
N VAL A 233 -16.64 -8.20 0.04
CA VAL A 233 -15.81 -9.32 0.50
C VAL A 233 -16.52 -10.02 1.65
N ALA A 234 -17.03 -11.21 1.39
CA ALA A 234 -17.84 -11.96 2.36
C ALA A 234 -17.05 -12.27 3.65
N GLY A 235 -17.62 -11.95 4.80
CA GLY A 235 -17.02 -12.22 6.11
C GLY A 235 -15.80 -11.35 6.44
N SER A 236 -15.58 -10.26 5.71
CA SER A 236 -14.51 -9.32 6.05
C SER A 236 -14.77 -8.59 7.37
N ASP A 237 -13.69 -8.32 8.09
CA ASP A 237 -13.67 -7.52 9.33
C ASP A 237 -13.28 -6.07 8.97
N LEU A 238 -14.24 -5.14 9.09
CA LEU A 238 -13.99 -3.72 8.83
C LEU A 238 -13.67 -3.00 10.14
N ARG A 239 -12.48 -2.38 10.20
CA ARG A 239 -12.05 -1.60 11.37
C ARG A 239 -11.70 -0.17 10.99
N ARG A 240 -12.16 0.78 11.80
CA ARG A 240 -11.83 2.19 11.70
C ARG A 240 -11.00 2.64 12.88
N TYR A 241 -9.98 3.46 12.61
CA TYR A 241 -9.02 3.91 13.60
C TYR A 241 -8.96 5.43 13.65
N GLN A 242 -8.56 5.96 14.81
CA GLN A 242 -8.36 7.39 15.00
C GLN A 242 -7.07 7.83 14.29
N GLY A 243 -7.23 8.39 13.09
CA GLY A 243 -6.13 8.86 12.23
C GLY A 243 -6.60 9.13 10.81
N GLY A 244 -5.70 9.62 10.00
CA GLY A 244 -5.87 9.79 8.56
C GLY A 244 -5.27 8.62 7.78
N HIS A 245 -4.64 8.92 6.65
CA HIS A 245 -3.97 7.91 5.80
C HIS A 245 -2.80 7.19 6.48
N ALA A 246 -2.25 7.81 7.52
CA ALA A 246 -1.17 7.28 8.36
C ALA A 246 -1.67 6.64 9.67
N PHE A 247 -2.95 6.26 9.76
CA PHE A 247 -3.61 5.76 10.98
C PHE A 247 -2.83 4.67 11.71
N VAL A 248 -2.13 3.82 10.97
CA VAL A 248 -1.30 2.73 11.55
C VAL A 248 -0.21 3.25 12.50
N TRP A 249 0.18 4.53 12.37
CA TRP A 249 1.13 5.20 13.25
C TRP A 249 0.44 6.10 14.27
N GLN A 250 -0.76 6.58 13.98
CA GLN A 250 -1.50 7.53 14.82
C GLN A 250 -2.32 6.82 15.89
N ASP A 251 -2.90 5.67 15.59
CA ASP A 251 -3.70 4.88 16.52
C ASP A 251 -2.90 3.70 17.09
N ARG A 252 -2.80 3.65 18.43
CA ARG A 252 -2.02 2.61 19.12
C ARG A 252 -2.59 1.21 18.97
N GLN A 253 -3.90 1.09 18.68
CA GLN A 253 -4.58 -0.20 18.53
C GLN A 253 -4.41 -0.79 17.13
N ALA A 254 -4.08 0.02 16.13
CA ALA A 254 -4.03 -0.42 14.73
C ALA A 254 -3.04 -1.58 14.50
N TRP A 255 -1.78 -1.42 14.96
CA TRP A 255 -0.77 -2.48 14.77
C TRP A 255 -1.09 -3.77 15.52
N PRO A 256 -1.45 -3.78 16.82
CA PRO A 256 -1.88 -4.99 17.53
C PRO A 256 -3.00 -5.74 16.82
N ASP A 257 -4.00 -5.03 16.32
CA ASP A 257 -5.13 -5.62 15.61
C ASP A 257 -4.73 -6.24 14.28
N ILE A 258 -3.91 -5.53 13.49
CA ILE A 258 -3.43 -6.01 12.18
C ILE A 258 -2.56 -7.25 12.35
N VAL A 259 -1.59 -7.19 13.25
CA VAL A 259 -0.68 -8.32 13.54
C VAL A 259 -1.48 -9.50 14.09
N GLY A 260 -2.35 -9.27 15.08
CA GLY A 260 -3.18 -10.31 15.66
C GLY A 260 -4.10 -10.99 14.64
N PHE A 261 -4.66 -10.23 13.69
CA PHE A 261 -5.47 -10.78 12.61
C PHE A 261 -4.64 -11.65 11.65
N LEU A 262 -3.46 -11.20 11.26
CA LEU A 262 -2.61 -11.92 10.32
C LEU A 262 -1.95 -13.16 10.94
N SER A 263 -1.81 -13.21 12.28
CA SER A 263 -1.18 -14.33 13.02
C SER A 263 -2.19 -15.38 13.50
N SER A 264 -3.50 -15.14 13.41
CA SER A 264 -4.57 -16.05 13.87
C SER A 264 -4.97 -17.04 12.76
#